data_0afc3fa21582cddceb0c72f257e2d54d
#
_entry.id   0afc3fa21582cddceb0c72f257e2d54d
#
_cell.length_a   1.000
_cell.length_b   1.000
_cell.length_c   1.000
_cell.angle_alpha   90.00
_cell.angle_beta   90.00
_cell.angle_gamma   90.00
#
_symmetry.space_group_name_H-M   'P 1'
#
loop_
_entity.id
_entity.type
_entity.pdbx_description
1 polymer ?
#
loop_
_entity_poly.entity_id
_entity_poly.type
_entity_poly.pdbx_seq_one_letter_code
_entity_poly.pdbx_strand_id
1 'polypeptide(L)'
;GEINKLAKLGAELIVLPERAININKETESAIVHILSHTAQQEHVEVVTGYTNYKNETAYNSALSLNAQGMITMDYNKRHLVSVLEDQFVPGKELGLYVFRDINMGTAICKDLDFPEYIKQYGRDSIAILSVPAWDFVADDWLHSRMAILRGVENGFSMIRTARLGRLTISDAYGRVTAEADCSNGNATFLLGDVPTQRIVTLYTKYGDWFGLVVIFCAVGFLFVIFSQEKRNNDHSSIL
;
A
#
# COMPACT_ATOMS: atom_id res chain seq x y z
N GLY A 1 -1.70 -0.59 26.18
CA GLY A 1 -2.45 -0.18 24.98
C GLY A 1 -2.54 -1.33 23.99
N GLU A 2 -3.07 -1.09 22.80
CA GLU A 2 -3.30 -2.14 21.78
C GLU A 2 -1.97 -2.78 21.29
N ILE A 3 -0.88 -2.01 21.20
CA ILE A 3 0.45 -2.55 20.85
C ILE A 3 0.85 -3.65 21.84
N ASN A 4 0.76 -3.39 23.16
CA ASN A 4 1.10 -4.37 24.18
C ASN A 4 0.22 -5.63 24.11
N LYS A 5 -1.05 -5.47 23.76
CA LYS A 5 -1.99 -6.59 23.59
C LYS A 5 -1.58 -7.48 22.40
N LEU A 6 -1.27 -6.88 21.25
CA LEU A 6 -0.85 -7.60 20.06
C LEU A 6 0.52 -8.28 20.26
N ALA A 7 1.47 -7.60 20.90
CA ALA A 7 2.76 -8.16 21.24
C ALA A 7 2.63 -9.42 22.13
N LYS A 8 1.77 -9.37 23.16
CA LYS A 8 1.47 -10.54 24.01
C LYS A 8 0.82 -11.70 23.26
N LEU A 9 0.16 -11.43 22.14
CA LEU A 9 -0.40 -12.45 21.25
C LEU A 9 0.63 -13.00 20.25
N GLY A 10 1.90 -12.53 20.32
CA GLY A 10 3.00 -12.99 19.49
C GLY A 10 3.23 -12.17 18.21
N ALA A 11 2.61 -11.01 18.06
CA ALA A 11 2.91 -10.14 16.94
C ALA A 11 4.35 -9.62 17.02
N GLU A 12 5.09 -9.72 15.92
CA GLU A 12 6.47 -9.23 15.78
C GLU A 12 6.53 -7.89 15.03
N LEU A 13 5.56 -7.67 14.14
CA LEU A 13 5.31 -6.44 13.40
C LEU A 13 3.87 -6.00 13.61
N ILE A 14 3.66 -4.75 14.01
CA ILE A 14 2.34 -4.18 14.27
C ILE A 14 2.14 -2.99 13.34
N VAL A 15 1.10 -3.04 12.51
CA VAL A 15 0.75 -1.95 11.58
C VAL A 15 -0.52 -1.28 12.08
N LEU A 16 -0.43 0.01 12.40
CA LEU A 16 -1.55 0.85 12.80
C LEU A 16 -2.11 1.61 11.58
N PRO A 17 -3.39 2.03 11.60
CA PRO A 17 -4.02 2.65 10.45
C PRO A 17 -3.51 4.05 10.14
N GLU A 18 -3.94 4.58 9.00
CA GLU A 18 -3.67 5.94 8.54
C GLU A 18 -4.14 6.99 9.57
N ARG A 19 -3.29 7.98 9.84
CA ARG A 19 -3.55 9.10 10.75
C ARG A 19 -4.06 8.64 12.13
N ALA A 20 -3.54 7.52 12.63
CA ALA A 20 -3.88 7.00 13.94
C ALA A 20 -3.45 7.96 15.07
N ILE A 21 -2.43 8.78 14.81
CA ILE A 21 -1.81 9.69 15.79
C ILE A 21 -1.62 11.05 15.14
N ASN A 22 -1.79 12.13 15.93
CA ASN A 22 -1.44 13.47 15.52
C ASN A 22 -0.16 13.89 16.25
N ILE A 23 0.87 14.28 15.49
CA ILE A 23 2.16 14.73 16.00
C ILE A 23 2.37 16.17 15.55
N ASN A 24 2.53 17.09 16.52
CA ASN A 24 2.93 18.47 16.29
C ASN A 24 4.26 18.73 17.01
N LYS A 25 4.85 19.89 16.80
CA LYS A 25 6.13 20.27 17.39
C LYS A 25 6.19 20.14 18.93
N GLU A 26 5.06 20.35 19.59
CA GLU A 26 4.97 20.31 21.06
C GLU A 26 4.86 18.87 21.58
N THR A 27 4.20 17.99 20.84
CA THR A 27 3.91 16.61 21.23
C THR A 27 4.88 15.59 20.61
N GLU A 28 5.67 15.97 19.59
CA GLU A 28 6.53 15.06 18.83
C GLU A 28 7.45 14.25 19.73
N SER A 29 8.22 14.92 20.58
CA SER A 29 9.17 14.25 21.45
C SER A 29 8.50 13.27 22.41
N ALA A 30 7.36 13.64 23.00
CA ALA A 30 6.65 12.79 23.94
C ALA A 30 6.01 11.57 23.25
N ILE A 31 5.37 11.77 22.09
CA ILE A 31 4.70 10.68 21.35
C ILE A 31 5.73 9.70 20.78
N VAL A 32 6.78 10.20 20.15
CA VAL A 32 7.87 9.36 19.61
C VAL A 32 8.54 8.60 20.76
N HIS A 33 8.80 9.24 21.90
CA HIS A 33 9.36 8.56 23.07
C HIS A 33 8.44 7.43 23.58
N ILE A 34 7.13 7.65 23.68
CA ILE A 34 6.17 6.62 24.12
C ILE A 34 6.17 5.45 23.13
N LEU A 35 6.13 5.71 21.82
CA LEU A 35 6.14 4.68 20.80
C LEU A 35 7.46 3.89 20.82
N SER A 36 8.60 4.59 20.87
CA SER A 36 9.93 3.98 20.95
C SER A 36 10.08 3.10 22.18
N HIS A 37 9.68 3.60 23.34
CA HIS A 37 9.73 2.85 24.59
C HIS A 37 8.81 1.62 24.55
N THR A 38 7.60 1.76 23.97
CA THR A 38 6.68 0.64 23.83
C THR A 38 7.23 -0.42 22.88
N ALA A 39 7.75 -0.02 21.70
CA ALA A 39 8.37 -0.93 20.75
C ALA A 39 9.54 -1.70 21.37
N GLN A 40 10.39 -0.99 22.14
CA GLN A 40 11.53 -1.58 22.85
C GLN A 40 11.10 -2.53 23.97
N GLN A 41 10.14 -2.14 24.80
CA GLN A 41 9.67 -2.99 25.91
C GLN A 41 9.01 -4.27 25.44
N GLU A 42 8.21 -4.19 24.38
CA GLU A 42 7.48 -5.34 23.85
C GLU A 42 8.29 -6.11 22.79
N HIS A 43 9.49 -5.65 22.43
CA HIS A 43 10.37 -6.23 21.40
C HIS A 43 9.70 -6.40 20.04
N VAL A 44 8.85 -5.43 19.62
CA VAL A 44 8.11 -5.42 18.38
C VAL A 44 8.52 -4.28 17.47
N GLU A 45 8.34 -4.47 16.16
CA GLU A 45 8.36 -3.35 15.22
C GLU A 45 6.97 -2.74 15.09
N VAL A 46 6.90 -1.41 15.00
CA VAL A 46 5.63 -0.68 14.88
C VAL A 46 5.66 0.22 13.66
N VAL A 47 4.72 0.04 12.75
CA VAL A 47 4.42 0.99 11.68
C VAL A 47 3.12 1.71 12.02
N THR A 48 3.13 3.03 12.06
CA THR A 48 1.95 3.82 12.40
C THR A 48 1.71 4.93 11.39
N GLY A 49 0.47 5.07 10.92
CA GLY A 49 0.04 6.27 10.23
C GLY A 49 -0.11 7.44 11.19
N TYR A 50 0.38 8.62 10.82
CA TYR A 50 0.29 9.79 11.67
C TYR A 50 0.14 11.09 10.85
N THR A 51 -0.41 12.13 11.48
CA THR A 51 -0.35 13.48 10.94
C THR A 51 0.88 14.18 11.50
N ASN A 52 1.75 14.64 10.60
CA ASN A 52 3.01 15.29 10.96
C ASN A 52 2.92 16.79 10.67
N TYR A 53 3.17 17.62 11.68
CA TYR A 53 3.18 19.08 11.55
C TYR A 53 4.62 19.58 11.70
N LYS A 54 5.32 19.78 10.56
CA LYS A 54 6.68 20.35 10.51
C LYS A 54 6.59 21.84 10.16
N ASN A 55 6.85 22.70 11.14
CA ASN A 55 6.66 24.15 11.03
C ASN A 55 5.19 24.48 10.71
N GLU A 56 4.92 25.20 9.62
CA GLU A 56 3.57 25.51 9.15
C GLU A 56 3.04 24.51 8.11
N THR A 57 3.78 23.42 7.88
CA THR A 57 3.46 22.42 6.86
C THR A 57 2.98 21.14 7.51
N ALA A 58 1.85 20.62 7.02
CA ALA A 58 1.29 19.35 7.47
C ALA A 58 1.51 18.25 6.43
N TYR A 59 1.74 17.04 6.92
CA TYR A 59 1.89 15.83 6.10
C TYR A 59 1.03 14.71 6.64
N ASN A 60 0.45 13.93 5.74
CA ASN A 60 -0.09 12.61 6.06
C ASN A 60 1.07 11.61 5.93
N SER A 61 1.47 11.02 7.03
CA SER A 61 2.75 10.29 7.12
C SER A 61 2.61 8.91 7.73
N ALA A 62 3.63 8.09 7.55
CA ALA A 62 3.83 6.84 8.28
C ALA A 62 5.24 6.78 8.87
N LEU A 63 5.33 6.30 10.12
CA LEU A 63 6.56 6.13 10.87
C LEU A 63 6.78 4.64 11.14
N SER A 64 8.01 4.14 10.95
CA SER A 64 8.43 2.83 11.44
C SER A 64 9.43 2.97 12.58
N LEU A 65 9.22 2.17 13.64
CA LEU A 65 10.12 2.05 14.78
C LEU A 65 10.48 0.57 14.97
N ASN A 66 11.77 0.28 15.02
CA ASN A 66 12.22 -1.09 15.25
C ASN A 66 12.11 -1.53 16.73
N ALA A 67 12.38 -2.80 17.01
CA ALA A 67 12.35 -3.37 18.34
C ALA A 67 13.38 -2.78 19.33
N GLN A 68 14.30 -1.92 18.87
CA GLN A 68 15.20 -1.12 19.71
C GLN A 68 14.65 0.28 19.97
N GLY A 69 13.45 0.60 19.46
CA GLY A 69 12.81 1.91 19.59
C GLY A 69 13.40 2.97 18.65
N MET A 70 14.21 2.59 17.68
CA MET A 70 14.79 3.53 16.71
C MET A 70 13.85 3.74 15.52
N ILE A 71 13.74 4.98 15.05
CA ILE A 71 13.03 5.29 13.82
C ILE A 71 13.82 4.72 12.64
N THR A 72 13.20 3.86 11.86
CA THR A 72 13.78 3.22 10.67
C THR A 72 13.22 3.77 9.36
N MET A 73 12.06 4.42 9.41
CA MET A 73 11.43 5.06 8.25
C MET A 73 10.51 6.21 8.71
N ASP A 74 10.53 7.31 7.97
CA ASP A 74 9.57 8.43 8.07
C ASP A 74 9.10 8.76 6.64
N TYR A 75 7.92 8.27 6.29
CA TYR A 75 7.33 8.35 4.95
C TYR A 75 6.21 9.39 4.92
N ASN A 76 6.19 10.24 3.90
CA ASN A 76 5.08 11.15 3.62
C ASN A 76 4.28 10.64 2.42
N LYS A 77 2.95 10.54 2.57
CA LYS A 77 2.02 10.11 1.53
C LYS A 77 2.23 10.91 0.24
N ARG A 78 2.39 10.19 -0.87
CA ARG A 78 2.67 10.83 -2.16
C ARG A 78 1.40 11.29 -2.87
N HIS A 79 0.34 10.49 -2.84
CA HIS A 79 -0.90 10.75 -3.57
C HIS A 79 -2.02 11.09 -2.59
N LEU A 80 -2.28 12.38 -2.47
CA LEU A 80 -3.30 12.91 -1.59
C LEU A 80 -4.71 12.76 -2.20
N VAL A 81 -5.72 12.65 -1.35
CA VAL A 81 -7.13 12.66 -1.76
C VAL A 81 -7.57 14.11 -1.92
N SER A 82 -7.83 14.53 -3.16
CA SER A 82 -8.28 15.90 -3.46
C SER A 82 -9.48 16.29 -2.59
N VAL A 83 -9.52 17.54 -2.17
CA VAL A 83 -10.51 18.14 -1.26
C VAL A 83 -10.37 17.70 0.18
N LEU A 84 -10.14 16.38 0.45
CA LEU A 84 -10.08 15.85 1.82
C LEU A 84 -8.70 16.01 2.46
N GLU A 85 -7.66 16.13 1.64
CA GLU A 85 -6.26 16.20 2.09
C GLU A 85 -5.52 17.44 1.54
N ASP A 86 -6.24 18.47 1.10
CA ASP A 86 -5.67 19.70 0.53
C ASP A 86 -4.78 20.47 1.53
N GLN A 87 -4.93 20.21 2.83
CA GLN A 87 -4.09 20.77 3.90
C GLN A 87 -2.72 20.12 3.98
N PHE A 88 -2.50 18.97 3.34
CA PHE A 88 -1.23 18.25 3.37
C PHE A 88 -0.37 18.53 2.15
N VAL A 89 0.93 18.37 2.32
CA VAL A 89 1.90 18.42 1.22
C VAL A 89 2.30 17.01 0.82
N PRO A 90 2.31 16.67 -0.49
CA PRO A 90 2.70 15.34 -0.94
C PRO A 90 4.18 15.05 -0.71
N GLY A 91 4.49 13.80 -0.33
CA GLY A 91 5.84 13.28 -0.24
C GLY A 91 6.48 13.04 -1.60
N LYS A 92 7.79 12.76 -1.61
CA LYS A 92 8.57 12.50 -2.84
C LYS A 92 9.27 11.16 -2.83
N GLU A 93 9.66 10.68 -1.67
CA GLU A 93 10.46 9.47 -1.48
C GLU A 93 9.57 8.23 -1.30
N LEU A 94 10.12 7.04 -1.49
CA LEU A 94 9.50 5.79 -1.13
C LEU A 94 9.70 5.52 0.38
N GLY A 95 8.70 4.92 1.01
CA GLY A 95 8.83 4.44 2.39
C GLY A 95 9.52 3.07 2.42
N LEU A 96 10.85 3.04 2.51
CA LEU A 96 11.65 1.81 2.53
C LEU A 96 12.34 1.64 3.87
N TYR A 97 12.37 0.42 4.39
CA TYR A 97 13.07 0.06 5.62
C TYR A 97 13.40 -1.45 5.64
N VAL A 98 14.12 -1.89 6.65
CA VAL A 98 14.48 -3.30 6.83
C VAL A 98 13.97 -3.80 8.17
N PHE A 99 13.28 -4.93 8.16
CA PHE A 99 12.82 -5.67 9.33
C PHE A 99 13.46 -7.05 9.33
N ARG A 100 14.34 -7.35 10.30
CA ARG A 100 15.00 -8.67 10.44
C ARG A 100 15.55 -9.22 9.10
N ASP A 101 16.32 -8.40 8.38
CA ASP A 101 16.90 -8.70 7.06
C ASP A 101 15.87 -8.84 5.91
N ILE A 102 14.59 -8.49 6.17
CA ILE A 102 13.53 -8.45 5.17
C ILE A 102 13.38 -7.01 4.67
N ASN A 103 13.49 -6.81 3.36
CA ASN A 103 13.18 -5.51 2.75
C ASN A 103 11.68 -5.24 2.83
N MET A 104 11.32 -4.16 3.45
CA MET A 104 9.95 -3.72 3.68
C MET A 104 9.65 -2.42 2.93
N GLY A 105 8.40 -2.24 2.59
CA GLY A 105 7.88 -0.98 2.09
C GLY A 105 6.68 -0.49 2.88
N THR A 106 6.43 0.83 2.83
CA THR A 106 5.19 1.44 3.34
C THR A 106 4.63 2.40 2.31
N ALA A 107 3.34 2.26 2.01
CA ALA A 107 2.54 3.19 1.22
C ALA A 107 1.23 3.47 1.96
N ILE A 108 0.61 4.62 1.75
CA ILE A 108 -0.60 5.02 2.50
C ILE A 108 -1.80 5.07 1.58
N CYS A 109 -2.82 4.22 1.87
CA CYS A 109 -4.17 4.28 1.31
C CYS A 109 -4.18 4.53 -0.21
N LYS A 110 -4.49 5.75 -0.66
CA LYS A 110 -4.60 6.18 -2.06
C LYS A 110 -3.31 6.03 -2.89
N ASP A 111 -2.15 5.86 -2.27
CA ASP A 111 -0.92 5.56 -3.02
C ASP A 111 -1.06 4.29 -3.88
N LEU A 112 -1.91 3.34 -3.44
CA LEU A 112 -2.15 2.08 -4.13
C LEU A 112 -2.99 2.22 -5.41
N ASP A 113 -3.67 3.36 -5.61
CA ASP A 113 -4.41 3.66 -6.85
C ASP A 113 -3.45 3.91 -8.03
N PHE A 114 -2.16 4.10 -7.75
CA PHE A 114 -1.13 4.46 -8.74
C PHE A 114 -0.19 3.28 -9.01
N PRO A 115 -0.51 2.40 -9.98
CA PRO A 115 0.26 1.19 -10.28
C PRO A 115 1.74 1.46 -10.56
N GLU A 116 2.05 2.50 -11.31
CA GLU A 116 3.44 2.89 -11.64
C GLU A 116 4.25 3.34 -10.42
N TYR A 117 3.57 3.91 -9.42
CA TYR A 117 4.21 4.24 -8.16
C TYR A 117 4.50 2.99 -7.34
N ILE A 118 3.51 2.11 -7.17
CA ILE A 118 3.67 0.87 -6.40
C ILE A 118 4.67 -0.09 -7.07
N LYS A 119 4.79 -0.06 -8.39
CA LYS A 119 5.78 -0.85 -9.14
C LYS A 119 7.22 -0.52 -8.71
N GLN A 120 7.51 0.70 -8.23
CA GLN A 120 8.83 1.05 -7.74
C GLN A 120 9.22 0.20 -6.51
N TYR A 121 8.30 -0.05 -5.59
CA TYR A 121 8.53 -0.95 -4.45
C TYR A 121 8.90 -2.38 -4.89
N GLY A 122 8.22 -2.89 -5.93
CA GLY A 122 8.58 -4.17 -6.54
C GLY A 122 9.99 -4.18 -7.13
N ARG A 123 10.43 -3.09 -7.76
CA ARG A 123 11.79 -2.92 -8.30
C ARG A 123 12.83 -2.83 -7.19
N ASP A 124 12.52 -2.19 -6.08
CA ASP A 124 13.37 -2.11 -4.89
C ASP A 124 13.39 -3.41 -4.07
N SER A 125 12.72 -4.44 -4.61
CA SER A 125 12.82 -5.82 -4.09
C SER A 125 12.29 -5.99 -2.67
N ILE A 126 11.24 -5.25 -2.30
CA ILE A 126 10.57 -5.50 -1.02
C ILE A 126 9.89 -6.88 -1.02
N ALA A 127 9.81 -7.49 0.15
CA ALA A 127 9.09 -8.74 0.37
C ALA A 127 7.68 -8.51 0.93
N ILE A 128 7.49 -7.42 1.68
CA ILE A 128 6.22 -7.05 2.32
C ILE A 128 5.98 -5.56 2.17
N LEU A 129 4.75 -5.17 1.82
CA LEU A 129 4.27 -3.80 1.86
C LEU A 129 3.30 -3.62 3.03
N SER A 130 3.59 -2.72 3.95
CA SER A 130 2.67 -2.27 4.99
C SER A 130 1.85 -1.08 4.50
N VAL A 131 0.53 -1.12 4.73
CA VAL A 131 -0.42 -0.15 4.17
C VAL A 131 -1.35 0.37 5.26
N PRO A 132 -0.95 1.42 5.99
CA PRO A 132 -1.90 2.23 6.74
C PRO A 132 -2.95 2.84 5.80
N ALA A 133 -4.23 2.70 6.13
CA ALA A 133 -5.33 3.21 5.31
C ALA A 133 -6.47 3.79 6.14
N TRP A 134 -7.29 4.61 5.48
CA TRP A 134 -8.56 5.10 5.99
C TRP A 134 -9.57 5.03 4.85
N ASP A 135 -10.45 4.04 4.90
CA ASP A 135 -11.41 3.79 3.83
C ASP A 135 -12.69 4.61 3.97
N PHE A 136 -13.41 4.71 2.86
CA PHE A 136 -14.81 5.05 2.85
C PHE A 136 -15.63 3.76 2.97
N VAL A 137 -16.63 3.73 3.84
CA VAL A 137 -17.44 2.53 4.11
C VAL A 137 -18.08 1.96 2.82
N ALA A 138 -18.36 2.83 1.84
CA ALA A 138 -19.04 2.44 0.60
C ALA A 138 -18.19 1.55 -0.32
N ASP A 139 -16.86 1.64 -0.27
CA ASP A 139 -15.94 0.96 -1.18
C ASP A 139 -14.76 0.24 -0.49
N ASP A 140 -14.89 0.00 0.80
CA ASP A 140 -13.87 -0.64 1.65
C ASP A 140 -13.40 -1.99 1.11
N TRP A 141 -14.35 -2.80 0.63
CA TRP A 141 -14.05 -4.10 0.03
C TRP A 141 -13.24 -3.95 -1.26
N LEU A 142 -13.64 -3.03 -2.15
CA LEU A 142 -12.95 -2.80 -3.42
C LEU A 142 -11.52 -2.30 -3.21
N HIS A 143 -11.32 -1.35 -2.32
CA HIS A 143 -9.98 -0.83 -1.97
C HIS A 143 -9.08 -1.93 -1.40
N SER A 144 -9.63 -2.81 -0.55
CA SER A 144 -8.88 -3.96 -0.05
C SER A 144 -8.45 -4.90 -1.17
N ARG A 145 -9.35 -5.23 -2.14
CA ARG A 145 -9.03 -6.12 -3.27
C ARG A 145 -8.05 -5.47 -4.24
N MET A 146 -8.17 -4.17 -4.50
CA MET A 146 -7.19 -3.43 -5.29
C MET A 146 -5.80 -3.47 -4.65
N ALA A 147 -5.71 -3.30 -3.34
CA ALA A 147 -4.46 -3.41 -2.60
C ALA A 147 -3.82 -4.80 -2.80
N ILE A 148 -4.60 -5.87 -2.66
CA ILE A 148 -4.14 -7.25 -2.90
C ILE A 148 -3.59 -7.40 -4.33
N LEU A 149 -4.29 -6.83 -5.33
CA LEU A 149 -3.84 -6.87 -6.72
C LEU A 149 -2.47 -6.20 -6.89
N ARG A 150 -2.20 -5.09 -6.21
CA ARG A 150 -0.86 -4.46 -6.20
C ARG A 150 0.23 -5.41 -5.70
N GLY A 151 -0.08 -6.22 -4.67
CA GLY A 151 0.82 -7.26 -4.18
C GLY A 151 1.12 -8.33 -5.25
N VAL A 152 0.07 -8.83 -5.94
CA VAL A 152 0.20 -9.82 -7.02
C VAL A 152 1.02 -9.28 -8.20
N GLU A 153 0.72 -8.07 -8.65
CA GLU A 153 1.43 -7.42 -9.75
C GLU A 153 2.93 -7.29 -9.48
N ASN A 154 3.29 -7.03 -8.24
CA ASN A 154 4.67 -6.69 -7.88
C ASN A 154 5.40 -7.79 -7.10
N GLY A 155 4.71 -8.87 -6.74
CA GLY A 155 5.29 -10.08 -6.17
C GLY A 155 5.70 -9.93 -4.70
N PHE A 156 4.99 -9.13 -3.91
CA PHE A 156 5.20 -8.98 -2.47
C PHE A 156 3.93 -9.27 -1.67
N SER A 157 4.09 -9.69 -0.43
CA SER A 157 2.99 -9.84 0.54
C SER A 157 2.53 -8.47 1.04
N MET A 158 1.30 -8.39 1.56
CA MET A 158 0.72 -7.13 2.02
C MET A 158 0.10 -7.26 3.41
N ILE A 159 0.33 -6.24 4.24
CA ILE A 159 -0.35 -6.02 5.52
C ILE A 159 -1.10 -4.70 5.41
N ARG A 160 -2.41 -4.74 5.33
CA ARG A 160 -3.24 -3.55 5.25
C ARG A 160 -4.07 -3.37 6.50
N THR A 161 -3.99 -2.18 7.09
CA THR A 161 -4.76 -1.80 8.28
C THR A 161 -5.56 -0.54 7.96
N ALA A 162 -6.89 -0.66 7.90
CA ALA A 162 -7.77 0.44 7.56
C ALA A 162 -8.56 0.95 8.75
N ARG A 163 -8.82 2.26 8.79
CA ARG A 163 -9.92 2.84 9.58
C ARG A 163 -11.19 2.74 8.75
N LEU A 164 -12.30 2.32 9.37
CA LEU A 164 -13.63 2.20 8.74
C LEU A 164 -13.61 1.34 7.45
N GLY A 165 -12.87 0.21 7.47
CA GLY A 165 -12.72 -0.63 6.30
C GLY A 165 -12.26 -2.04 6.65
N ARG A 166 -11.43 -2.63 5.76
CA ARG A 166 -10.94 -4.00 5.94
C ARG A 166 -9.49 -4.06 6.33
N LEU A 167 -9.22 -4.81 7.40
CA LEU A 167 -7.88 -5.25 7.75
C LEU A 167 -7.61 -6.51 6.95
N THR A 168 -6.47 -6.57 6.25
CA THR A 168 -6.19 -7.67 5.33
C THR A 168 -4.71 -8.05 5.36
N ILE A 169 -4.44 -9.35 5.44
CA ILE A 169 -3.12 -9.92 5.18
C ILE A 169 -3.24 -10.79 3.95
N SER A 170 -2.39 -10.55 2.96
CA SER A 170 -2.33 -11.37 1.74
C SER A 170 -0.90 -11.71 1.37
N ASP A 171 -0.71 -12.85 0.69
CA ASP A 171 0.57 -13.23 0.13
C ASP A 171 0.80 -12.65 -1.27
N ALA A 172 1.99 -12.88 -1.81
CA ALA A 172 2.40 -12.42 -3.15
C ALA A 172 1.59 -13.05 -4.32
N TYR A 173 0.77 -14.05 -4.05
CA TYR A 173 -0.15 -14.66 -5.02
C TYR A 173 -1.58 -14.14 -4.90
N GLY A 174 -1.83 -13.21 -3.98
CA GLY A 174 -3.16 -12.65 -3.73
C GLY A 174 -4.07 -13.52 -2.85
N ARG A 175 -3.53 -14.56 -2.21
CA ARG A 175 -4.30 -15.35 -1.26
C ARG A 175 -4.44 -14.55 0.03
N VAL A 176 -5.67 -14.30 0.45
CA VAL A 176 -5.99 -13.65 1.72
C VAL A 176 -5.80 -14.68 2.82
N THR A 177 -4.78 -14.49 3.66
CA THR A 177 -4.47 -15.39 4.78
C THR A 177 -5.23 -15.02 6.05
N ALA A 178 -5.56 -13.72 6.20
CA ALA A 178 -6.39 -13.22 7.29
C ALA A 178 -7.14 -11.95 6.86
N GLU A 179 -8.38 -11.80 7.32
CA GLU A 179 -9.21 -10.61 7.07
C GLU A 179 -10.13 -10.33 8.26
N ALA A 180 -10.35 -9.05 8.56
CA ALA A 180 -11.32 -8.58 9.52
C ALA A 180 -12.00 -7.30 9.03
N ASP A 181 -13.25 -7.08 9.43
CA ASP A 181 -14.05 -5.92 9.07
C ASP A 181 -14.16 -4.95 10.26
N CYS A 182 -13.79 -3.71 10.05
CA CYS A 182 -13.97 -2.61 11.01
C CYS A 182 -14.79 -1.44 10.45
N SER A 183 -15.55 -1.65 9.37
CA SER A 183 -16.41 -0.64 8.74
C SER A 183 -17.48 -0.07 9.68
N ASN A 184 -17.85 -0.83 10.70
CA ASN A 184 -18.77 -0.41 11.75
C ASN A 184 -18.16 0.56 12.79
N GLY A 185 -16.87 0.90 12.67
CA GLY A 185 -16.15 1.80 13.58
C GLY A 185 -15.71 1.17 14.91
N ASN A 186 -15.92 -0.12 15.12
CA ASN A 186 -15.45 -0.80 16.31
C ASN A 186 -13.92 -1.01 16.25
N ALA A 187 -13.27 -0.91 17.41
CA ALA A 187 -11.87 -1.26 17.53
C ALA A 187 -11.66 -2.74 17.20
N THR A 188 -10.95 -2.99 16.12
CA THR A 188 -10.71 -4.33 15.58
C THR A 188 -9.21 -4.53 15.39
N PHE A 189 -8.74 -5.74 15.63
CA PHE A 189 -7.38 -6.15 15.31
C PHE A 189 -7.40 -7.46 14.52
N LEU A 190 -6.35 -7.67 13.75
CA LEU A 190 -6.11 -8.86 12.97
C LEU A 190 -4.72 -9.39 13.28
N LEU A 191 -4.60 -10.68 13.57
CA LEU A 191 -3.32 -11.37 13.74
C LEU A 191 -3.21 -12.45 12.67
N GLY A 192 -2.03 -12.57 12.05
CA GLY A 192 -1.78 -13.59 11.04
C GLY A 192 -0.33 -13.64 10.63
N ASP A 193 0.06 -14.75 10.00
CA ASP A 193 1.38 -14.94 9.43
C ASP A 193 1.47 -14.32 8.04
N VAL A 194 2.61 -13.68 7.75
CA VAL A 194 2.88 -13.03 6.47
C VAL A 194 4.05 -13.73 5.81
N PRO A 195 3.86 -14.35 4.62
CA PRO A 195 4.97 -14.90 3.86
C PRO A 195 5.97 -13.83 3.45
N THR A 196 7.25 -14.08 3.72
CA THR A 196 8.35 -13.16 3.40
C THR A 196 9.00 -13.44 2.04
N GLN A 197 8.49 -14.45 1.31
CA GLN A 197 9.00 -14.81 0.01
C GLN A 197 8.55 -13.82 -1.05
N ARG A 198 9.53 -13.17 -1.67
CA ARG A 198 9.31 -12.32 -2.84
C ARG A 198 9.24 -13.12 -4.13
N ILE A 199 8.39 -12.68 -5.06
CA ILE A 199 8.27 -13.23 -6.41
C ILE A 199 8.68 -12.17 -7.43
N VAL A 200 9.51 -12.51 -8.41
CA VAL A 200 9.79 -11.61 -9.53
C VAL A 200 8.71 -11.79 -10.58
N THR A 201 7.91 -10.75 -10.82
CA THR A 201 6.81 -10.79 -11.79
C THR A 201 7.19 -10.16 -13.12
N LEU A 202 6.49 -10.56 -14.19
CA LEU A 202 6.62 -9.91 -15.50
C LEU A 202 6.14 -8.45 -15.43
N TYR A 203 5.13 -8.18 -14.61
CA TYR A 203 4.59 -6.82 -14.43
C TYR A 203 5.63 -5.87 -13.82
N THR A 204 6.32 -6.27 -12.76
CA THR A 204 7.39 -5.46 -12.15
C THR A 204 8.47 -5.10 -13.18
N LYS A 205 8.79 -6.04 -14.09
CA LYS A 205 9.85 -5.88 -15.08
C LYS A 205 9.41 -5.03 -16.29
N TYR A 206 8.22 -5.31 -16.84
CA TYR A 206 7.77 -4.78 -18.12
C TYR A 206 6.53 -3.86 -18.02
N GLY A 207 5.95 -3.70 -16.81
CA GLY A 207 4.71 -2.93 -16.62
C GLY A 207 3.51 -3.63 -17.26
N ASP A 208 2.58 -2.85 -17.77
CA ASP A 208 1.36 -3.34 -18.42
C ASP A 208 1.61 -3.80 -19.88
N TRP A 209 2.60 -4.72 -20.04
CA TRP A 209 2.96 -5.28 -21.34
C TRP A 209 1.80 -6.00 -22.01
N PHE A 210 0.95 -6.68 -21.21
CA PHE A 210 -0.18 -7.43 -21.72
C PHE A 210 -1.24 -6.51 -22.33
N GLY A 211 -1.56 -5.40 -21.66
CA GLY A 211 -2.45 -4.37 -22.17
C GLY A 211 -1.95 -3.81 -23.51
N LEU A 212 -0.65 -3.53 -23.62
CA LEU A 212 -0.05 -3.08 -24.88
C LEU A 212 -0.18 -4.12 -26.01
N VAL A 213 0.03 -5.40 -25.74
CA VAL A 213 -0.16 -6.48 -26.72
C VAL A 213 -1.61 -6.55 -27.17
N VAL A 214 -2.57 -6.48 -26.23
CA VAL A 214 -4.00 -6.50 -26.56
C VAL A 214 -4.39 -5.32 -27.45
N ILE A 215 -3.93 -4.11 -27.12
CA ILE A 215 -4.18 -2.92 -27.94
C ILE A 215 -3.60 -3.10 -29.34
N PHE A 216 -2.37 -3.58 -29.45
CA PHE A 216 -1.72 -3.80 -30.76
C PHE A 216 -2.48 -4.82 -31.61
N CYS A 217 -2.92 -5.94 -31.01
CA CYS A 217 -3.75 -6.94 -31.69
C CYS A 217 -5.10 -6.35 -32.14
N ALA A 218 -5.75 -5.57 -31.29
CA ALA A 218 -7.03 -4.94 -31.64
C ALA A 218 -6.89 -3.96 -32.81
N VAL A 219 -5.87 -3.13 -32.81
CA VAL A 219 -5.57 -2.19 -33.90
C VAL A 219 -5.28 -2.97 -35.19
N GLY A 220 -4.47 -4.03 -35.13
CA GLY A 220 -4.17 -4.89 -36.27
C GLY A 220 -5.44 -5.53 -36.85
N PHE A 221 -6.32 -6.02 -35.99
CA PHE A 221 -7.60 -6.61 -36.40
C PHE A 221 -8.52 -5.59 -37.11
N LEU A 222 -8.64 -4.39 -36.54
CA LEU A 222 -9.39 -3.31 -37.20
C LEU A 222 -8.82 -2.96 -38.56
N PHE A 223 -7.50 -2.87 -38.69
CA PHE A 223 -6.84 -2.61 -39.95
C PHE A 223 -7.17 -3.66 -41.01
N VAL A 224 -7.19 -4.94 -40.65
CA VAL A 224 -7.58 -6.04 -41.57
C VAL A 224 -9.02 -5.89 -42.01
N ILE A 225 -9.97 -5.59 -41.08
CA ILE A 225 -11.38 -5.40 -41.42
C ILE A 225 -11.54 -4.26 -42.44
N PHE A 226 -11.01 -3.09 -42.16
CA PHE A 226 -11.11 -1.93 -43.07
C PHE A 226 -10.44 -2.17 -44.42
N SER A 227 -9.33 -2.90 -44.45
CA SER A 227 -8.68 -3.27 -45.72
C SER A 227 -9.52 -4.22 -46.56
N GLN A 228 -10.22 -5.16 -45.92
CA GLN A 228 -11.14 -6.09 -46.62
C GLN A 228 -12.38 -5.36 -47.13
N GLU A 229 -12.95 -4.45 -46.35
CA GLU A 229 -14.12 -3.67 -46.76
C GLU A 229 -13.80 -2.78 -47.97
N LYS A 230 -12.64 -2.09 -47.94
CA LYS A 230 -12.18 -1.32 -49.12
C LYS A 230 -12.02 -2.17 -50.34
N ARG A 231 -11.41 -3.35 -50.24
CA ARG A 231 -11.22 -4.28 -51.40
C ARG A 231 -12.54 -4.77 -51.94
N ASN A 232 -13.54 -5.05 -51.09
CA ASN A 232 -14.87 -5.47 -51.55
C ASN A 232 -15.62 -4.36 -52.27
N ASN A 233 -15.52 -3.13 -51.80
CA ASN A 233 -16.12 -1.94 -52.41
C ASN A 233 -15.48 -1.63 -53.78
N ASP A 234 -14.16 -1.77 -53.89
CA ASP A 234 -13.45 -1.58 -55.19
C ASP A 234 -13.87 -2.65 -56.24
N HIS A 235 -14.14 -3.88 -55.80
CA HIS A 235 -14.66 -4.94 -56.70
C HIS A 235 -16.13 -4.72 -57.12
N SER A 236 -16.96 -4.15 -56.26
CA SER A 236 -18.39 -3.88 -56.59
C SER A 236 -18.57 -2.63 -57.45
N SER A 237 -17.57 -1.77 -57.60
CA SER A 237 -17.59 -0.59 -58.50
C SER A 237 -17.10 -0.85 -59.92
N ILE A 238 -16.67 -2.07 -60.24
CA ILE A 238 -16.16 -2.49 -61.56
C ILE A 238 -17.19 -3.32 -62.35
N LEU A 239 -18.31 -3.71 -61.73
CA LEU A 239 -19.46 -4.38 -62.32
C LEU A 239 -20.60 -3.38 -62.58
#